data_6a867ac819dd513d1b24477b56bb3517
#
_entry.id   6a867ac819dd513d1b24477b56bb3517
#
_cell.length_a   1.000
_cell.length_b   1.000
_cell.length_c   1.000
_cell.angle_alpha   90.00
_cell.angle_beta   90.00
_cell.angle_gamma   90.00
#
_symmetry.space_group_name_H-M   'P 1'
#
loop_
_entity.id
_entity.type
_entity.pdbx_description
1 polymer ?
#
loop_
_entity_poly.entity_id
_entity_poly.type
_entity_poly.pdbx_seq_one_letter_code
_entity_poly.pdbx_strand_id
1 'polypeptide(L)'
;MNTFMHSKLPKLFFFINTYDENHIRKLPKKVAIIFRNYETEYDEGLILNIKRACQKQGRNFFLSNNLKLAIKLNLDGAYLPSFNKSINFIKSNFKKKFIIIGSAHSVQEIKIKEQQGVKLIFLSPLFKVNKNNKFLNPIKFNLLAAKTNIKVIALGGINQSNFKKLNLVKSYGFAGISYFINQNNI
;
A
#
# COMPACT_ATOMS: atom_id res chain seq x y z
N MET A 1 -28.05 19.40 5.16
CA MET A 1 -26.87 19.50 4.27
C MET A 1 -25.89 18.40 4.66
N ASN A 2 -25.93 17.23 4.00
CA ASN A 2 -25.04 16.11 4.30
C ASN A 2 -23.72 16.34 3.59
N THR A 3 -22.74 16.87 4.26
CA THR A 3 -21.34 16.91 3.82
C THR A 3 -20.83 15.47 3.68
N PHE A 4 -20.77 14.97 2.46
CA PHE A 4 -20.10 13.71 2.14
C PHE A 4 -18.63 13.86 2.47
N MET A 5 -18.22 13.45 3.67
CA MET A 5 -16.81 13.25 3.99
C MET A 5 -16.26 12.17 3.06
N HIS A 6 -15.67 12.59 1.95
CA HIS A 6 -14.81 11.72 1.16
C HIS A 6 -13.68 11.24 2.10
N SER A 7 -13.68 9.98 2.45
CA SER A 7 -12.60 9.40 3.25
C SER A 7 -11.28 9.67 2.53
N LYS A 8 -10.44 10.50 3.14
CA LYS A 8 -9.15 10.90 2.57
C LYS A 8 -8.29 9.66 2.41
N LEU A 9 -7.80 9.38 1.18
CA LEU A 9 -6.90 8.26 0.91
C LEU A 9 -5.66 8.34 1.81
N PRO A 10 -5.18 7.21 2.38
CA PRO A 10 -3.96 7.18 3.17
C PRO A 10 -2.75 7.66 2.36
N LYS A 11 -1.81 8.31 3.02
CA LYS A 11 -0.55 8.78 2.42
C LYS A 11 0.66 7.96 2.87
N LEU A 12 0.55 7.30 4.01
CA LEU A 12 1.61 6.54 4.64
C LEU A 12 1.20 5.08 4.75
N PHE A 13 2.10 4.18 4.36
CA PHE A 13 1.82 2.75 4.37
C PHE A 13 2.98 1.96 4.95
N PHE A 14 2.64 0.94 5.72
CA PHE A 14 3.59 -0.01 6.27
C PHE A 14 3.19 -1.43 5.88
N PHE A 15 4.15 -2.18 5.34
CA PHE A 15 3.95 -3.59 4.99
C PHE A 15 4.38 -4.47 6.17
N ILE A 16 3.52 -5.41 6.54
CA ILE A 16 3.80 -6.44 7.51
C ILE A 16 3.61 -7.82 6.87
N ASN A 17 4.41 -8.79 7.27
CA ASN A 17 4.29 -10.21 6.91
C ASN A 17 3.97 -11.10 8.11
N THR A 18 4.12 -10.59 9.31
CA THR A 18 3.76 -11.22 10.59
C THR A 18 2.93 -10.25 11.41
N TYR A 19 2.18 -10.76 12.39
CA TYR A 19 1.39 -9.94 13.29
C TYR A 19 2.13 -9.66 14.59
N ASP A 20 2.28 -8.38 14.89
CA ASP A 20 2.72 -7.87 16.18
C ASP A 20 1.86 -6.63 16.53
N GLU A 21 0.97 -6.77 17.53
CA GLU A 21 0.08 -5.70 17.97
C GLU A 21 0.85 -4.52 18.53
N ASN A 22 1.94 -4.77 19.27
CA ASN A 22 2.76 -3.72 19.86
C ASN A 22 3.43 -2.87 18.76
N HIS A 23 3.91 -3.52 17.69
CA HIS A 23 4.48 -2.81 16.56
C HIS A 23 3.44 -1.93 15.87
N ILE A 24 2.25 -2.48 15.59
CA ILE A 24 1.15 -1.71 14.99
C ILE A 24 0.80 -0.50 15.87
N ARG A 25 0.76 -0.67 17.19
CA ARG A 25 0.42 0.40 18.15
C ARG A 25 1.44 1.55 18.15
N LYS A 26 2.71 1.23 18.03
CA LYS A 26 3.82 2.21 18.06
C LYS A 26 3.93 3.05 16.77
N LEU A 27 3.35 2.61 15.64
CA LEU A 27 3.41 3.36 14.39
C LEU A 27 2.71 4.73 14.51
N PRO A 28 3.13 5.76 13.74
CA PRO A 28 2.42 7.04 13.65
C PRO A 28 0.94 6.85 13.25
N LYS A 29 0.00 7.56 13.89
CA LYS A 29 -1.45 7.35 13.77
C LYS A 29 -2.02 7.25 12.35
N LYS A 30 -1.42 7.90 11.36
CA LYS A 30 -1.94 7.97 9.97
C LYS A 30 -1.36 6.92 9.03
N VAL A 31 -0.60 5.94 9.55
CA VAL A 31 0.00 4.87 8.74
C VAL A 31 -1.04 3.78 8.51
N ALA A 32 -1.35 3.49 7.26
CA ALA A 32 -2.17 2.35 6.86
C ALA A 32 -1.31 1.07 6.82
N ILE A 33 -1.92 -0.06 7.13
CA ILE A 33 -1.25 -1.36 7.17
C ILE A 33 -1.61 -2.16 5.92
N ILE A 34 -0.59 -2.78 5.30
CA ILE A 34 -0.76 -3.78 4.25
C ILE A 34 -0.19 -5.10 4.77
N PHE A 35 -1.04 -6.09 5.01
CA PHE A 35 -0.59 -7.43 5.35
C PHE A 35 -0.26 -8.21 4.09
N ARG A 36 0.99 -8.67 3.97
CA ARG A 36 1.52 -9.34 2.81
C ARG A 36 2.34 -10.55 3.23
N ASN A 37 1.73 -11.71 3.20
CA ASN A 37 2.41 -13.00 3.33
C ASN A 37 2.04 -13.85 2.11
N TYR A 38 3.05 -14.30 1.34
CA TYR A 38 2.87 -15.15 0.17
C TYR A 38 3.40 -16.58 0.38
N GLU A 39 3.93 -16.86 1.56
CA GLU A 39 4.54 -18.14 1.90
C GLU A 39 3.51 -19.14 2.43
N THR A 40 2.42 -18.62 3.00
CA THR A 40 1.37 -19.44 3.59
C THR A 40 -0.01 -18.96 3.14
N GLU A 41 -1.01 -19.82 3.23
CA GLU A 41 -2.40 -19.39 3.11
C GLU A 41 -2.78 -18.41 4.22
N TYR A 42 -3.72 -17.51 3.92
CA TYR A 42 -4.18 -16.55 4.90
C TYR A 42 -5.12 -17.19 5.93
N ASP A 43 -4.72 -17.21 7.18
CA ASP A 43 -5.57 -17.55 8.31
C ASP A 43 -6.57 -16.42 8.59
N GLU A 44 -7.87 -16.73 8.58
CA GLU A 44 -8.92 -15.73 8.81
C GLU A 44 -8.88 -15.17 10.23
N GLY A 45 -8.54 -15.97 11.22
CA GLY A 45 -8.42 -15.55 12.63
C GLY A 45 -7.30 -14.53 12.79
N LEU A 46 -6.13 -14.79 12.18
CA LEU A 46 -5.02 -13.86 12.14
C LEU A 46 -5.41 -12.53 11.48
N ILE A 47 -6.08 -12.57 10.31
CA ILE A 47 -6.53 -11.37 9.61
C ILE A 47 -7.51 -10.56 10.46
N LEU A 48 -8.44 -11.21 11.17
CA LEU A 48 -9.37 -10.54 12.08
C LEU A 48 -8.66 -9.90 13.28
N ASN A 49 -7.60 -10.52 13.81
CA ASN A 49 -6.79 -9.92 14.87
C ASN A 49 -6.07 -8.66 14.40
N ILE A 50 -5.44 -8.70 13.22
CA ILE A 50 -4.82 -7.52 12.61
C ILE A 50 -5.87 -6.43 12.38
N LYS A 51 -7.05 -6.78 11.85
CA LYS A 51 -8.16 -5.83 11.64
C LYS A 51 -8.54 -5.13 12.95
N ARG A 52 -8.74 -5.90 14.04
CA ARG A 52 -9.10 -5.33 15.36
C ARG A 52 -8.02 -4.38 15.88
N ALA A 53 -6.74 -4.77 15.76
CA ALA A 53 -5.61 -3.92 16.15
C ALA A 53 -5.59 -2.61 15.33
N CYS A 54 -5.80 -2.66 14.02
CA CYS A 54 -5.88 -1.49 13.16
C CYS A 54 -7.07 -0.59 13.53
N GLN A 55 -8.25 -1.18 13.76
CA GLN A 55 -9.46 -0.44 14.14
C GLN A 55 -9.30 0.31 15.47
N LYS A 56 -8.70 -0.32 16.51
CA LYS A 56 -8.38 0.34 17.79
C LYS A 56 -7.52 1.60 17.62
N GLN A 57 -6.71 1.65 16.57
CA GLN A 57 -5.81 2.76 16.26
C GLN A 57 -6.33 3.69 15.15
N GLY A 58 -7.55 3.48 14.64
CA GLY A 58 -8.13 4.26 13.55
C GLY A 58 -7.35 4.17 12.23
N ARG A 59 -6.72 3.00 11.96
CA ARG A 59 -5.90 2.77 10.77
C ARG A 59 -6.65 2.00 9.70
N ASN A 60 -6.41 2.34 8.43
CA ASN A 60 -6.86 1.49 7.34
C ASN A 60 -6.03 0.22 7.26
N PHE A 61 -6.70 -0.88 6.94
CA PHE A 61 -6.10 -2.20 6.78
C PHE A 61 -6.40 -2.80 5.41
N PHE A 62 -5.37 -3.19 4.69
CA PHE A 62 -5.43 -3.77 3.36
C PHE A 62 -4.82 -5.18 3.36
N LEU A 63 -5.51 -6.13 2.73
CA LEU A 63 -5.00 -7.48 2.53
C LEU A 63 -4.39 -7.61 1.14
N SER A 64 -3.17 -8.16 1.08
CA SER A 64 -2.49 -8.35 -0.19
C SER A 64 -3.01 -9.57 -0.94
N ASN A 65 -3.26 -9.39 -2.24
CA ASN A 65 -3.52 -10.44 -3.24
C ASN A 65 -4.69 -11.40 -2.93
N ASN A 66 -5.55 -11.10 -1.97
CA ASN A 66 -6.75 -11.88 -1.68
C ASN A 66 -7.97 -10.97 -1.53
N LEU A 67 -8.50 -10.54 -2.68
CA LEU A 67 -9.64 -9.62 -2.75
C LEU A 67 -10.92 -10.25 -2.17
N LYS A 68 -11.16 -11.55 -2.45
CA LYS A 68 -12.35 -12.26 -1.95
C LYS A 68 -12.38 -12.28 -0.42
N LEU A 69 -11.26 -12.61 0.21
CA LEU A 69 -11.14 -12.64 1.67
C LEU A 69 -11.23 -11.24 2.27
N ALA A 70 -10.63 -10.23 1.64
CA ALA A 70 -10.74 -8.84 2.08
C ALA A 70 -12.20 -8.36 2.10
N ILE A 71 -13.00 -8.73 1.11
CA ILE A 71 -14.43 -8.41 1.04
C ILE A 71 -15.20 -9.21 2.09
N LYS A 72 -14.98 -10.54 2.17
CA LYS A 72 -15.63 -11.44 3.14
C LYS A 72 -15.46 -10.93 4.57
N LEU A 73 -14.24 -10.52 4.92
CA LEU A 73 -13.91 -10.04 6.26
C LEU A 73 -14.20 -8.54 6.45
N ASN A 74 -14.80 -7.87 5.46
CA ASN A 74 -15.13 -6.44 5.53
C ASN A 74 -13.95 -5.57 5.95
N LEU A 75 -12.81 -5.73 5.24
CA LEU A 75 -11.63 -4.89 5.43
C LEU A 75 -11.80 -3.54 4.72
N ASP A 76 -10.89 -2.59 4.96
CA ASP A 76 -10.93 -1.28 4.30
C ASP A 76 -10.58 -1.37 2.80
N GLY A 77 -9.86 -2.43 2.40
CA GLY A 77 -9.53 -2.64 1.01
C GLY A 77 -8.59 -3.82 0.76
N ALA A 78 -8.11 -3.90 -0.48
CA ALA A 78 -7.14 -4.88 -0.91
C ALA A 78 -5.97 -4.22 -1.65
N TYR A 79 -4.79 -4.84 -1.53
CA TYR A 79 -3.60 -4.49 -2.27
C TYR A 79 -3.32 -5.53 -3.36
N LEU A 80 -3.23 -5.08 -4.61
CA LEU A 80 -2.97 -5.91 -5.77
C LEU A 80 -1.49 -5.75 -6.19
N PRO A 81 -0.63 -6.76 -5.97
CA PRO A 81 0.76 -6.69 -6.39
C PRO A 81 0.89 -6.60 -7.91
N SER A 82 2.06 -6.20 -8.41
CA SER A 82 2.32 -5.99 -9.83
C SER A 82 2.06 -7.23 -10.69
N PHE A 83 2.38 -8.41 -10.16
CA PHE A 83 2.14 -9.69 -10.84
C PHE A 83 0.66 -10.08 -10.93
N ASN A 84 -0.23 -9.53 -10.10
CA ASN A 84 -1.66 -9.76 -10.23
C ASN A 84 -2.22 -8.93 -11.40
N LYS A 85 -2.58 -9.61 -12.48
CA LYS A 85 -3.13 -9.01 -13.70
C LYS A 85 -4.64 -9.27 -13.88
N SER A 86 -5.28 -9.95 -12.91
CA SER A 86 -6.70 -10.30 -13.00
C SER A 86 -7.58 -9.05 -13.02
N ILE A 87 -8.55 -9.03 -13.94
CA ILE A 87 -9.59 -7.99 -14.08
C ILE A 87 -11.00 -8.53 -13.81
N ASN A 88 -11.12 -9.81 -13.43
CA ASN A 88 -12.40 -10.52 -13.32
C ASN A 88 -13.32 -9.94 -12.22
N PHE A 89 -12.78 -9.14 -11.30
CA PHE A 89 -13.52 -8.52 -10.20
C PHE A 89 -14.05 -7.11 -10.51
N ILE A 90 -13.75 -6.52 -11.67
CA ILE A 90 -14.11 -5.13 -12.02
C ILE A 90 -15.63 -4.94 -12.00
N LYS A 91 -16.40 -5.97 -12.34
CA LYS A 91 -17.86 -5.96 -12.31
C LYS A 91 -18.47 -6.19 -10.92
N SER A 92 -17.62 -6.40 -9.87
CA SER A 92 -18.11 -6.64 -8.52
C SER A 92 -18.58 -5.34 -7.87
N ASN A 93 -19.77 -5.35 -7.27
CA ASN A 93 -20.26 -4.22 -6.47
C ASN A 93 -19.54 -4.18 -5.14
N PHE A 94 -18.50 -3.37 -5.05
CA PHE A 94 -17.82 -3.12 -3.78
C PHE A 94 -18.63 -2.18 -2.89
N LYS A 95 -18.53 -2.36 -1.58
CA LYS A 95 -19.06 -1.37 -0.65
C LYS A 95 -18.43 -0.01 -0.95
N LYS A 96 -19.19 1.08 -0.87
CA LYS A 96 -18.78 2.45 -1.24
C LYS A 96 -17.42 2.90 -0.63
N LYS A 97 -17.04 2.32 0.51
CA LYS A 97 -15.78 2.64 1.21
C LYS A 97 -14.62 1.68 0.93
N PHE A 98 -14.85 0.60 0.17
CA PHE A 98 -13.80 -0.38 -0.13
C PHE A 98 -12.80 0.18 -1.14
N ILE A 99 -11.51 0.15 -0.81
CA ILE A 99 -10.45 0.77 -1.61
C ILE A 99 -9.56 -0.32 -2.21
N ILE A 100 -9.37 -0.31 -3.52
CA ILE A 100 -8.35 -1.15 -4.17
C ILE A 100 -7.12 -0.28 -4.39
N ILE A 101 -5.97 -0.76 -3.97
CA ILE A 101 -4.65 -0.18 -4.20
C ILE A 101 -3.75 -1.22 -4.87
N GLY A 102 -2.69 -0.81 -5.56
CA GLY A 102 -1.83 -1.79 -6.23
C GLY A 102 -0.43 -1.26 -6.51
N SER A 103 0.47 -2.14 -6.96
CA SER A 103 1.84 -1.74 -7.34
C SER A 103 2.12 -1.97 -8.82
N ALA A 104 3.07 -1.20 -9.33
CA ALA A 104 3.58 -1.30 -10.69
C ALA A 104 5.07 -0.93 -10.75
N HIS A 105 5.78 -1.51 -11.73
CA HIS A 105 7.20 -1.26 -12.01
C HIS A 105 7.43 -0.75 -13.44
N SER A 106 6.40 -0.75 -14.27
CA SER A 106 6.46 -0.36 -15.68
C SER A 106 5.18 0.34 -16.13
N VAL A 107 5.22 0.97 -17.30
CA VAL A 107 4.05 1.61 -17.92
C VAL A 107 2.94 0.58 -18.19
N GLN A 108 3.30 -0.62 -18.65
CA GLN A 108 2.36 -1.70 -18.92
C GLN A 108 1.62 -2.12 -17.65
N GLU A 109 2.35 -2.29 -16.54
CA GLU A 109 1.74 -2.63 -15.26
C GLU A 109 0.86 -1.49 -14.71
N ILE A 110 1.23 -0.22 -14.92
CA ILE A 110 0.39 0.93 -14.61
C ILE A 110 -0.95 0.82 -15.34
N LYS A 111 -0.93 0.54 -16.65
CA LYS A 111 -2.17 0.39 -17.44
C LYS A 111 -3.07 -0.73 -16.93
N ILE A 112 -2.47 -1.86 -16.51
CA ILE A 112 -3.22 -2.94 -15.87
C ILE A 112 -3.86 -2.47 -14.56
N LYS A 113 -3.12 -1.72 -13.72
CA LYS A 113 -3.65 -1.17 -12.46
C LYS A 113 -4.78 -0.16 -12.71
N GLU A 114 -4.67 0.67 -13.74
CA GLU A 114 -5.76 1.56 -14.17
C GLU A 114 -7.02 0.77 -14.54
N GLN A 115 -6.88 -0.28 -15.36
CA GLN A 115 -7.98 -1.19 -15.72
C GLN A 115 -8.57 -1.89 -14.49
N GLN A 116 -7.75 -2.24 -13.50
CA GLN A 116 -8.17 -2.80 -12.22
C GLN A 116 -8.92 -1.78 -11.32
N GLY A 117 -8.99 -0.51 -11.69
CA GLY A 117 -9.70 0.53 -10.95
C GLY A 117 -9.05 0.90 -9.61
N VAL A 118 -7.74 0.71 -9.48
CA VAL A 118 -7.03 1.07 -8.24
C VAL A 118 -7.09 2.57 -7.97
N LYS A 119 -7.11 2.95 -6.71
CA LYS A 119 -7.14 4.36 -6.29
C LYS A 119 -5.75 4.93 -5.98
N LEU A 120 -4.78 4.06 -5.73
CA LEU A 120 -3.37 4.39 -5.52
C LEU A 120 -2.48 3.37 -6.22
N ILE A 121 -1.40 3.83 -6.85
CA ILE A 121 -0.38 2.97 -7.46
C ILE A 121 0.95 3.16 -6.72
N PHE A 122 1.51 2.07 -6.20
CA PHE A 122 2.83 2.04 -5.59
C PHE A 122 3.88 1.81 -6.67
N LEU A 123 4.73 2.81 -6.91
CA LEU A 123 5.84 2.69 -7.85
C LEU A 123 7.12 2.30 -7.11
N SER A 124 7.77 1.24 -7.53
CA SER A 124 8.93 0.69 -6.82
C SER A 124 9.94 -0.02 -7.75
N PRO A 125 11.18 -0.22 -7.25
CA PRO A 125 11.74 0.43 -6.07
C PRO A 125 12.26 1.82 -6.39
N LEU A 126 11.98 2.82 -5.53
CA LEU A 126 12.45 4.20 -5.73
C LEU A 126 13.96 4.31 -5.53
N PHE A 127 14.48 3.74 -4.42
CA PHE A 127 15.89 3.70 -4.08
C PHE A 127 16.40 2.25 -4.07
N LYS A 128 17.72 2.10 -4.02
CA LYS A 128 18.38 0.78 -3.97
C LYS A 128 17.86 -0.06 -2.79
N VAL A 129 17.60 -1.32 -3.04
CA VAL A 129 17.24 -2.35 -2.05
C VAL A 129 18.23 -3.50 -2.11
N ASN A 130 18.50 -4.19 -0.98
CA ASN A 130 19.52 -5.21 -0.88
C ASN A 130 19.36 -6.38 -1.88
N LYS A 131 18.13 -6.66 -2.29
CA LYS A 131 17.81 -7.78 -3.19
C LYS A 131 17.93 -7.45 -4.68
N ASN A 132 18.03 -6.18 -5.06
CA ASN A 132 18.04 -5.78 -6.47
C ASN A 132 18.76 -4.45 -6.65
N ASN A 133 19.75 -4.43 -7.54
CA ASN A 133 20.46 -3.20 -7.91
C ASN A 133 19.67 -2.30 -8.86
N LYS A 134 18.57 -2.79 -9.45
CA LYS A 134 17.72 -1.98 -10.32
C LYS A 134 16.74 -1.17 -9.48
N PHE A 135 16.78 0.15 -9.62
CA PHE A 135 15.87 1.09 -8.95
C PHE A 135 15.56 2.28 -9.87
N LEU A 136 14.47 2.96 -9.58
CA LEU A 136 13.96 4.04 -10.44
C LEU A 136 14.81 5.32 -10.35
N ASN A 137 15.35 5.66 -9.19
CA ASN A 137 15.80 6.99 -8.79
C ASN A 137 14.69 8.07 -8.94
N PRO A 138 14.86 9.31 -8.43
CA PRO A 138 13.81 10.34 -8.50
C PRO A 138 13.39 10.72 -9.93
N ILE A 139 14.34 10.77 -10.88
CA ILE A 139 14.04 11.16 -12.26
C ILE A 139 13.16 10.12 -12.95
N LYS A 140 13.58 8.86 -12.95
CA LYS A 140 12.81 7.75 -13.54
C LYS A 140 11.47 7.56 -12.86
N PHE A 141 11.41 7.76 -11.52
CA PHE A 141 10.16 7.72 -10.78
C PHE A 141 9.18 8.78 -11.29
N ASN A 142 9.60 10.03 -11.44
CA ASN A 142 8.76 11.12 -11.92
C ASN A 142 8.29 10.91 -13.35
N LEU A 143 9.16 10.39 -14.23
CA LEU A 143 8.79 10.03 -15.62
C LEU A 143 7.73 8.93 -15.65
N LEU A 144 7.85 7.92 -14.76
CA LEU A 144 6.88 6.85 -14.67
C LEU A 144 5.57 7.34 -14.05
N ALA A 145 5.64 8.15 -12.98
CA ALA A 145 4.48 8.75 -12.34
C ALA A 145 3.65 9.64 -13.30
N ALA A 146 4.30 10.30 -14.24
CA ALA A 146 3.64 11.12 -15.27
C ALA A 146 2.82 10.30 -16.30
N LYS A 147 2.93 8.94 -16.29
CA LYS A 147 2.18 8.06 -17.19
C LYS A 147 0.78 7.69 -16.69
N THR A 148 0.36 8.24 -15.54
CA THR A 148 -0.94 7.98 -14.94
C THR A 148 -1.51 9.22 -14.25
N ASN A 149 -2.83 9.34 -14.22
CA ASN A 149 -3.55 10.33 -13.41
C ASN A 149 -3.91 9.80 -12.00
N ILE A 150 -3.65 8.51 -11.74
CA ILE A 150 -3.88 7.92 -10.42
C ILE A 150 -2.78 8.40 -9.47
N LYS A 151 -3.15 8.71 -8.23
CA LYS A 151 -2.20 9.11 -7.20
C LYS A 151 -1.14 8.03 -6.98
N VAL A 152 0.13 8.40 -7.00
CA VAL A 152 1.24 7.46 -6.84
C VAL A 152 1.83 7.53 -5.43
N ILE A 153 2.25 6.38 -4.93
CA ILE A 153 2.94 6.18 -3.66
C ILE A 153 4.38 5.74 -3.95
N ALA A 154 5.34 6.43 -3.37
CA ALA A 154 6.74 6.02 -3.47
C ALA A 154 7.00 4.80 -2.56
N LEU A 155 7.62 3.74 -3.12
CA LEU A 155 7.93 2.52 -2.38
C LEU A 155 9.34 2.02 -2.74
N GLY A 156 10.01 1.41 -1.75
CA GLY A 156 11.26 0.65 -1.91
C GLY A 156 12.51 1.47 -1.62
N GLY A 157 13.32 0.93 -0.71
CA GLY A 157 14.60 1.49 -0.29
C GLY A 157 14.53 2.77 0.54
N ILE A 158 13.35 3.20 0.98
CA ILE A 158 13.15 4.41 1.78
C ILE A 158 13.57 4.13 3.22
N ASN A 159 14.48 4.96 3.74
CA ASN A 159 14.99 4.92 5.11
C ASN A 159 15.30 6.35 5.60
N GLN A 160 15.76 6.49 6.83
CA GLN A 160 16.05 7.81 7.41
C GLN A 160 17.13 8.60 6.65
N SER A 161 18.17 7.94 6.14
CA SER A 161 19.28 8.61 5.45
C SER A 161 18.89 9.22 4.10
N ASN A 162 17.88 8.64 3.43
CA ASN A 162 17.44 9.10 2.11
C ASN A 162 16.03 9.75 2.12
N PHE A 163 15.39 9.84 3.27
CA PHE A 163 14.02 10.36 3.41
C PHE A 163 13.85 11.76 2.82
N LYS A 164 14.83 12.66 3.04
CA LYS A 164 14.78 14.02 2.48
C LYS A 164 14.71 14.03 0.95
N LYS A 165 15.20 12.98 0.27
CA LYS A 165 15.13 12.86 -1.20
C LYS A 165 13.71 12.60 -1.70
N LEU A 166 12.74 12.29 -0.84
CA LEU A 166 11.33 12.23 -1.22
C LEU A 166 10.78 13.57 -1.72
N ASN A 167 11.38 14.69 -1.32
CA ASN A 167 11.01 16.01 -1.84
C ASN A 167 11.30 16.17 -3.34
N LEU A 168 12.12 15.29 -3.93
CA LEU A 168 12.45 15.27 -5.36
C LEU A 168 11.45 14.48 -6.20
N VAL A 169 10.49 13.77 -5.58
CA VAL A 169 9.54 12.92 -6.30
C VAL A 169 8.11 13.44 -6.20
N LYS A 170 7.40 13.36 -7.33
CA LYS A 170 5.97 13.73 -7.41
C LYS A 170 5.12 12.56 -6.90
N SER A 171 5.15 12.32 -5.59
CA SER A 171 4.33 11.28 -4.95
C SER A 171 3.25 11.88 -4.04
N TYR A 172 2.11 11.20 -3.94
CA TYR A 172 1.04 11.54 -3.00
C TYR A 172 1.41 11.19 -1.55
N GLY A 173 2.30 10.20 -1.39
CA GLY A 173 2.78 9.70 -0.13
C GLY A 173 3.84 8.62 -0.34
N PHE A 174 4.19 7.89 0.72
CA PHE A 174 5.18 6.82 0.63
C PHE A 174 4.81 5.59 1.46
N ALA A 175 5.46 4.48 1.11
CA ALA A 175 5.45 3.25 1.88
C ALA A 175 6.88 2.86 2.24
N GLY A 176 7.10 2.44 3.47
CA GLY A 176 8.43 2.05 3.93
C GLY A 176 8.35 1.00 5.03
N ILE A 177 9.29 0.04 5.00
CA ILE A 177 9.49 -0.92 6.09
C ILE A 177 10.59 -0.38 7.01
N SER A 178 11.82 -0.26 6.49
CA SER A 178 12.98 0.18 7.26
C SER A 178 12.81 1.58 7.86
N TYR A 179 12.09 2.48 7.19
CA TYR A 179 11.84 3.82 7.70
C TYR A 179 11.07 3.79 9.03
N PHE A 180 10.00 2.98 9.12
CA PHE A 180 9.16 2.93 10.32
C PHE A 180 9.73 2.04 11.42
N ILE A 181 10.48 0.98 11.09
CA ILE A 181 11.12 0.12 12.09
C ILE A 181 12.18 0.90 12.86
N ASN A 182 13.02 1.65 12.17
CA ASN A 182 14.12 2.37 12.80
C ASN A 182 13.66 3.62 13.60
N GLN A 183 12.45 4.11 13.40
CA GLN A 183 11.87 5.16 14.26
C GLN A 183 11.43 4.65 15.64
N ASN A 184 11.20 3.35 15.78
CA ASN A 184 10.71 2.74 17.02
C ASN A 184 11.86 2.22 17.91
N ASN A 185 13.12 2.31 17.45
CA ASN A 185 14.33 1.90 18.17
C ASN A 185 15.09 3.09 18.81
N ILE A 186 14.41 4.25 18.98
CA ILE A 186 14.93 5.39 19.75
C ILE A 186 14.19 5.47 21.08
#